data_f2fa68fd24941216ad7cbdc7670155d0
#
_entry.id   f2fa68fd24941216ad7cbdc7670155d0
#
_cell.length_a   1.000
_cell.length_b   1.000
_cell.length_c   1.000
_cell.angle_alpha   90.00
_cell.angle_beta   90.00
_cell.angle_gamma   90.00
#
_symmetry.space_group_name_H-M   'P 1'
#
loop_
_entity.id
_entity.type
_entity.pdbx_description
1 polymer ?
#
loop_
_entity_poly.entity_id
_entity_poly.type
_entity_poly.pdbx_seq_one_letter_code
_entity_poly.pdbx_strand_id
1 'polypeptide(L)'
;SAGPVVVHSTNAVDIVSAIRLQSYVNNTLYSFVETMGVPSGLLSYKYYFPTYNNTWAPLNSQLRFGNLEASATTVRVTIGGNVVWEQSVPGQTEQRLNFNVSGGPVIVESLDPAKKIIAAIRLQSYADNTLYSFAETMGIPVEKLSDTYYFPTYNNTWGPLNSQLRIGN
;
A
#
# COMPACT_ATOMS: atom_id res chain seq x y z
N SER A 1 -9.99 11.56 8.24
CA SER A 1 -10.02 10.14 7.82
C SER A 1 -9.57 9.29 8.99
N ALA A 2 -10.06 8.06 9.04
CA ALA A 2 -9.75 7.08 10.06
C ALA A 2 -9.57 5.71 9.40
N GLY A 3 -8.78 4.85 10.01
CA GLY A 3 -8.53 3.47 9.61
C GLY A 3 -7.86 2.72 10.75
N PRO A 4 -7.61 1.43 10.62
CA PRO A 4 -8.01 0.57 9.49
C PRO A 4 -9.53 0.34 9.41
N VAL A 5 -10.03 -0.05 8.21
CA VAL A 5 -11.44 -0.42 8.01
C VAL A 5 -11.56 -1.93 8.05
N VAL A 6 -12.48 -2.44 8.86
CA VAL A 6 -12.79 -3.87 8.95
C VAL A 6 -14.23 -4.07 8.51
N VAL A 7 -14.45 -5.01 7.59
CA VAL A 7 -15.77 -5.44 7.13
C VAL A 7 -15.91 -6.92 7.44
N HIS A 8 -16.96 -7.30 8.16
CA HIS A 8 -17.24 -8.70 8.47
C HIS A 8 -18.73 -9.01 8.32
N SER A 9 -19.02 -10.25 7.95
CA SER A 9 -20.38 -10.79 7.91
C SER A 9 -20.82 -11.20 9.32
N THR A 10 -21.97 -10.75 9.76
CA THR A 10 -22.49 -11.08 11.10
C THR A 10 -23.14 -12.47 11.18
N ASN A 11 -23.40 -13.10 10.03
CA ASN A 11 -23.97 -14.44 9.94
C ASN A 11 -23.00 -15.50 9.41
N ALA A 12 -21.71 -15.21 9.43
CA ALA A 12 -20.61 -16.10 9.01
C ALA A 12 -20.70 -16.58 7.54
N VAL A 13 -21.38 -15.84 6.67
CA VAL A 13 -21.37 -16.08 5.23
C VAL A 13 -20.15 -15.39 4.63
N ASP A 14 -19.45 -16.07 3.71
CA ASP A 14 -18.33 -15.51 2.99
C ASP A 14 -18.76 -14.31 2.14
N ILE A 15 -17.94 -13.26 2.20
CA ILE A 15 -18.14 -12.02 1.46
C ILE A 15 -16.88 -11.64 0.71
N VAL A 16 -17.05 -10.85 -0.34
CA VAL A 16 -15.96 -10.12 -0.99
C VAL A 16 -16.14 -8.63 -0.74
N SER A 17 -15.07 -7.91 -0.51
CA SER A 17 -15.12 -6.48 -0.20
C SER A 17 -14.04 -5.71 -0.94
N ALA A 18 -14.41 -4.55 -1.45
CA ALA A 18 -13.50 -3.59 -2.07
C ALA A 18 -13.82 -2.18 -1.56
N ILE A 19 -12.83 -1.32 -1.59
CA ILE A 19 -12.98 0.12 -1.36
C ILE A 19 -12.66 0.88 -2.63
N ARG A 20 -13.53 1.80 -3.02
CA ARG A 20 -13.27 2.75 -4.10
C ARG A 20 -12.86 4.08 -3.51
N LEU A 21 -11.72 4.58 -3.94
CA LEU A 21 -11.22 5.92 -3.65
C LEU A 21 -11.38 6.77 -4.90
N GLN A 22 -11.86 8.00 -4.73
CA GLN A 22 -12.18 8.89 -5.85
C GLN A 22 -11.57 10.26 -5.61
N SER A 23 -11.05 10.87 -6.66
CA SER A 23 -10.56 12.24 -6.69
C SER A 23 -11.50 13.10 -7.54
N TYR A 24 -11.90 14.24 -6.98
CA TYR A 24 -12.76 15.21 -7.65
C TYR A 24 -12.04 16.57 -7.75
N VAL A 25 -12.21 17.23 -8.89
CA VAL A 25 -11.82 18.62 -9.13
C VAL A 25 -13.04 19.35 -9.65
N ASN A 26 -13.46 20.42 -8.96
CA ASN A 26 -14.66 21.20 -9.30
C ASN A 26 -15.90 20.33 -9.54
N ASN A 27 -16.15 19.38 -8.63
CA ASN A 27 -17.24 18.37 -8.70
C ASN A 27 -17.17 17.40 -9.89
N THR A 28 -16.10 17.41 -10.66
CA THR A 28 -15.88 16.45 -11.75
C THR A 28 -14.99 15.32 -11.23
N LEU A 29 -15.40 14.06 -11.45
CA LEU A 29 -14.57 12.89 -11.14
C LEU A 29 -13.33 12.90 -12.05
N TYR A 30 -12.16 12.97 -11.45
CA TYR A 30 -10.89 13.07 -12.16
C TYR A 30 -10.16 11.74 -12.23
N SER A 31 -10.15 11.02 -11.12
CA SER A 31 -9.48 9.73 -11.01
C SER A 31 -10.13 8.87 -9.93
N PHE A 32 -10.02 7.57 -10.08
CA PHE A 32 -10.39 6.63 -9.03
C PHE A 32 -9.48 5.40 -9.05
N VAL A 33 -9.44 4.73 -7.91
CA VAL A 33 -8.85 3.39 -7.75
C VAL A 33 -9.79 2.54 -6.92
N GLU A 34 -9.87 1.27 -7.26
CA GLU A 34 -10.60 0.28 -6.49
C GLU A 34 -9.61 -0.77 -5.96
N THR A 35 -9.58 -0.96 -4.65
CA THR A 35 -8.65 -1.86 -3.98
C THR A 35 -9.43 -2.93 -3.25
N MET A 36 -9.10 -4.18 -3.50
CA MET A 36 -9.68 -5.33 -2.81
C MET A 36 -9.21 -5.37 -1.35
N GLY A 37 -10.10 -5.72 -0.45
CA GLY A 37 -9.76 -6.01 0.93
C GLY A 37 -8.88 -7.25 1.04
N VAL A 38 -8.05 -7.31 2.07
CA VAL A 38 -7.23 -8.48 2.40
C VAL A 38 -8.03 -9.41 3.31
N PRO A 39 -8.29 -10.66 2.90
CA PRO A 39 -8.94 -11.64 3.76
C PRO A 39 -8.16 -11.87 5.06
N SER A 40 -8.85 -12.15 6.15
CA SER A 40 -8.22 -12.31 7.47
C SER A 40 -7.12 -13.38 7.51
N GLY A 41 -7.27 -14.47 6.76
CA GLY A 41 -6.28 -15.54 6.63
C GLY A 41 -5.00 -15.13 5.87
N LEU A 42 -4.97 -13.94 5.26
CA LEU A 42 -3.81 -13.39 4.57
C LEU A 42 -3.19 -12.19 5.29
N LEU A 43 -3.70 -11.84 6.49
CA LEU A 43 -3.09 -10.81 7.31
C LEU A 43 -1.74 -11.25 7.85
N SER A 44 -0.79 -10.33 7.86
CA SER A 44 0.60 -10.57 8.28
C SER A 44 1.09 -9.49 9.24
N TYR A 45 2.19 -9.78 9.91
CA TYR A 45 2.94 -8.78 10.66
C TYR A 45 3.92 -8.00 9.77
N LYS A 46 4.14 -8.46 8.49
CA LYS A 46 5.18 -7.92 7.61
C LYS A 46 4.76 -7.94 6.15
N TYR A 47 4.93 -6.80 5.49
CA TYR A 47 4.56 -6.58 4.09
C TYR A 47 5.72 -6.04 3.28
N TYR A 48 5.76 -6.41 2.00
CA TYR A 48 6.76 -6.00 1.02
C TYR A 48 6.14 -5.29 -0.17
N PHE A 49 6.88 -4.29 -0.67
CA PHE A 49 6.61 -3.62 -1.94
C PHE A 49 7.92 -3.53 -2.73
N PRO A 50 7.88 -3.62 -4.05
CA PRO A 50 9.09 -3.64 -4.86
C PRO A 50 9.82 -2.29 -4.88
N THR A 51 9.10 -1.17 -4.68
CA THR A 51 9.70 0.16 -4.85
C THR A 51 8.93 1.26 -4.11
N TYR A 52 9.66 2.32 -3.79
CA TYR A 52 9.19 3.60 -3.29
C TYR A 52 9.85 4.73 -4.08
N ASN A 53 9.12 5.77 -4.44
CA ASN A 53 9.71 6.89 -5.20
C ASN A 53 9.09 8.24 -4.80
N ASN A 54 9.91 9.13 -4.23
CA ASN A 54 9.56 10.51 -3.93
C ASN A 54 10.67 11.50 -4.28
N THR A 55 11.68 11.07 -5.04
CA THR A 55 12.75 11.94 -5.51
C THR A 55 12.68 12.21 -7.00
N TRP A 56 11.74 11.58 -7.69
CA TRP A 56 11.55 11.70 -9.12
C TRP A 56 10.12 12.15 -9.46
N ALA A 57 9.96 13.44 -9.68
CA ALA A 57 8.70 14.04 -10.10
C ALA A 57 8.27 13.55 -11.50
N PRO A 58 6.97 13.48 -11.80
CA PRO A 58 5.83 13.94 -10.99
C PRO A 58 5.23 12.89 -10.05
N LEU A 59 5.85 11.73 -9.90
CA LEU A 59 5.32 10.65 -9.09
C LEU A 59 5.69 10.82 -7.61
N ASN A 60 4.73 10.56 -6.75
CA ASN A 60 4.86 10.60 -5.31
C ASN A 60 4.30 9.32 -4.70
N SER A 61 5.06 8.67 -3.85
CA SER A 61 4.63 7.50 -3.08
C SER A 61 4.19 7.92 -1.69
N GLN A 62 3.03 7.47 -1.26
CA GLN A 62 2.56 7.59 0.12
C GLN A 62 2.37 6.20 0.70
N LEU A 63 3.09 5.90 1.77
CA LEU A 63 2.94 4.65 2.51
C LEU A 63 1.79 4.78 3.49
N ARG A 64 0.95 3.76 3.55
CA ARG A 64 -0.18 3.66 4.47
C ARG A 64 -0.14 2.30 5.16
N PHE A 65 -0.32 2.30 6.45
CA PHE A 65 -0.50 1.04 7.19
C PHE A 65 -1.37 1.25 8.41
N GLY A 66 -2.01 0.18 8.86
CA GLY A 66 -2.87 0.17 10.01
C GLY A 66 -2.52 -0.95 10.97
N ASN A 67 -2.52 -0.64 12.26
CA ASN A 67 -2.48 -1.63 13.31
C ASN A 67 -3.89 -2.19 13.52
N LEU A 68 -4.08 -3.49 13.27
CA LEU A 68 -5.39 -4.16 13.39
C LEU A 68 -5.69 -4.63 14.82
N GLU A 69 -4.67 -4.66 15.68
CA GLU A 69 -4.79 -5.12 17.05
C GLU A 69 -5.43 -4.07 17.96
N ALA A 70 -5.98 -4.50 19.09
CA ALA A 70 -6.52 -3.58 20.10
C ALA A 70 -5.42 -2.82 20.86
N SER A 71 -4.21 -3.38 20.93
CA SER A 71 -3.06 -2.80 21.64
C SER A 71 -2.03 -2.23 20.68
N ALA A 72 -1.20 -1.31 21.14
CA ALA A 72 -0.13 -0.73 20.36
C ALA A 72 0.91 -1.78 19.95
N THR A 73 1.55 -1.56 18.80
CA THR A 73 2.74 -2.30 18.34
C THR A 73 3.77 -1.32 17.78
N THR A 74 5.05 -1.67 17.92
CA THR A 74 6.11 -0.93 17.23
C THR A 74 6.16 -1.39 15.78
N VAL A 75 6.03 -0.44 14.86
CA VAL A 75 6.14 -0.69 13.42
C VAL A 75 7.43 -0.04 12.90
N ARG A 76 8.15 -0.79 12.08
CA ARG A 76 9.35 -0.35 11.36
C ARG A 76 9.06 -0.25 9.87
N VAL A 77 9.59 0.81 9.25
CA VAL A 77 9.61 0.97 7.80
C VAL A 77 11.05 0.99 7.33
N THR A 78 11.37 0.11 6.38
CA THR A 78 12.68 0.03 5.73
C THR A 78 12.51 0.28 4.23
N ILE A 79 13.37 1.11 3.63
CA ILE A 79 13.40 1.37 2.19
C ILE A 79 14.83 1.19 1.68
N GLY A 80 15.04 0.29 0.73
CA GLY A 80 16.36 0.02 0.17
C GLY A 80 17.38 -0.40 1.23
N GLY A 81 16.97 -1.19 2.21
CA GLY A 81 17.82 -1.67 3.31
C GLY A 81 18.01 -0.69 4.48
N ASN A 82 17.55 0.56 4.36
CA ASN A 82 17.68 1.57 5.41
C ASN A 82 16.38 1.73 6.19
N VAL A 83 16.47 1.74 7.52
CA VAL A 83 15.34 2.09 8.38
C VAL A 83 15.07 3.58 8.25
N VAL A 84 13.87 3.93 7.75
CA VAL A 84 13.45 5.33 7.55
C VAL A 84 12.44 5.79 8.61
N TRP A 85 11.85 4.83 9.32
CA TRP A 85 10.89 5.13 10.39
C TRP A 85 10.70 3.93 11.31
N GLU A 86 10.60 4.19 12.62
CA GLU A 86 10.29 3.19 13.64
C GLU A 86 9.60 3.87 14.82
N GLN A 87 8.34 3.54 15.09
CA GLN A 87 7.58 4.11 16.20
C GLN A 87 6.47 3.16 16.68
N SER A 88 5.97 3.43 17.87
CA SER A 88 4.77 2.78 18.41
C SER A 88 3.53 3.30 17.71
N VAL A 89 2.71 2.39 17.20
CA VAL A 89 1.43 2.67 16.54
C VAL A 89 0.32 2.18 17.46
N PRO A 90 -0.56 3.06 17.93
CA PRO A 90 -1.68 2.68 18.78
C PRO A 90 -2.58 1.63 18.11
N GLY A 91 -3.29 0.86 18.91
CA GLY A 91 -4.24 -0.12 18.39
C GLY A 91 -5.35 0.52 17.56
N GLN A 92 -5.77 -0.15 16.50
CA GLN A 92 -6.87 0.25 15.62
C GLN A 92 -6.69 1.66 14.99
N THR A 93 -5.42 2.05 14.74
CA THR A 93 -5.09 3.31 14.09
C THR A 93 -4.31 3.11 12.80
N GLU A 94 -4.39 4.10 11.90
CA GLU A 94 -3.61 4.16 10.67
C GLU A 94 -2.46 5.17 10.78
N GLN A 95 -1.44 4.94 9.96
CA GLN A 95 -0.37 5.88 9.68
C GLN A 95 -0.30 6.17 8.18
N ARG A 96 0.04 7.42 7.85
CA ARG A 96 0.31 7.88 6.47
C ARG A 96 1.63 8.59 6.47
N LEU A 97 2.56 8.05 5.73
CA LEU A 97 3.93 8.53 5.75
C LEU A 97 4.42 8.83 4.34
N ASN A 98 5.13 9.94 4.22
CA ASN A 98 5.88 10.31 3.03
C ASN A 98 7.33 10.51 3.43
N PHE A 99 8.24 9.90 2.66
CA PHE A 99 9.68 10.01 2.85
C PHE A 99 10.30 10.65 1.62
N ASN A 100 11.27 11.51 1.78
CA ASN A 100 12.01 12.11 0.65
C ASN A 100 13.15 11.19 0.20
N VAL A 101 12.79 9.96 -0.18
CA VAL A 101 13.72 8.94 -0.65
C VAL A 101 13.12 8.19 -1.85
N SER A 102 13.97 7.51 -2.61
CA SER A 102 13.58 6.51 -3.60
C SER A 102 14.42 5.28 -3.43
N GLY A 103 13.82 4.11 -3.61
CA GLY A 103 14.50 2.84 -3.45
C GLY A 103 13.52 1.69 -3.27
N GLY A 104 14.06 0.51 -3.06
CA GLY A 104 13.32 -0.73 -2.79
C GLY A 104 14.27 -1.86 -2.42
N PRO A 105 13.72 -2.96 -1.89
CA PRO A 105 12.32 -3.13 -1.53
C PRO A 105 11.90 -2.21 -0.37
N VAL A 106 10.60 -2.01 -0.24
CA VAL A 106 9.99 -1.41 0.95
C VAL A 106 9.50 -2.52 1.85
N ILE A 107 9.81 -2.42 3.13
CA ILE A 107 9.35 -3.36 4.15
C ILE A 107 8.60 -2.56 5.21
N VAL A 108 7.40 -3.00 5.53
CA VAL A 108 6.60 -2.50 6.66
C VAL A 108 6.36 -3.67 7.60
N GLU A 109 6.88 -3.60 8.81
CA GLU A 109 6.78 -4.71 9.75
C GLU A 109 6.41 -4.27 11.16
N SER A 110 5.50 -5.00 11.79
CA SER A 110 5.39 -5.02 13.25
C SER A 110 6.58 -5.75 13.83
N LEU A 111 7.25 -5.18 14.83
CA LEU A 111 8.37 -5.85 15.51
C LEU A 111 7.90 -7.00 16.42
N ASP A 112 6.60 -7.12 16.64
CA ASP A 112 5.99 -8.26 17.29
C ASP A 112 5.26 -9.12 16.22
N PRO A 113 5.79 -10.30 15.85
CA PRO A 113 5.20 -11.14 14.80
C PRO A 113 3.79 -11.66 15.15
N ALA A 114 3.40 -11.64 16.41
CA ALA A 114 2.05 -12.00 16.83
C ALA A 114 1.01 -10.94 16.49
N LYS A 115 1.44 -9.69 16.24
CA LYS A 115 0.56 -8.55 15.96
C LYS A 115 0.44 -8.29 14.47
N LYS A 116 -0.78 -8.39 13.97
CA LYS A 116 -1.08 -8.20 12.55
C LYS A 116 -1.28 -6.73 12.22
N ILE A 117 -0.73 -6.35 11.08
CA ILE A 117 -0.93 -5.03 10.46
C ILE A 117 -1.49 -5.21 9.06
N ILE A 118 -1.86 -4.12 8.42
CA ILE A 118 -2.17 -4.08 7.00
C ILE A 118 -1.39 -2.92 6.37
N ALA A 119 -0.86 -3.09 5.17
CA ALA A 119 -0.07 -2.06 4.52
C ALA A 119 -0.39 -1.92 3.03
N ALA A 120 -0.41 -0.68 2.56
CA ALA A 120 -0.60 -0.29 1.17
C ALA A 120 0.38 0.83 0.79
N ILE A 121 0.70 0.93 -0.48
CA ILE A 121 1.40 2.07 -1.05
C ILE A 121 0.48 2.74 -2.07
N ARG A 122 0.32 4.06 -1.95
CA ARG A 122 -0.37 4.88 -2.92
C ARG A 122 0.66 5.59 -3.79
N LEU A 123 0.55 5.40 -5.09
CA LEU A 123 1.31 6.14 -6.10
C LEU A 123 0.43 7.27 -6.60
N GLN A 124 0.93 8.49 -6.52
CA GLN A 124 0.20 9.71 -6.86
C GLN A 124 0.95 10.49 -7.92
N SER A 125 0.21 11.08 -8.85
CA SER A 125 0.73 12.03 -9.83
C SER A 125 0.05 13.38 -9.62
N TYR A 126 0.85 14.43 -9.57
CA TYR A 126 0.40 15.81 -9.41
C TYR A 126 0.78 16.64 -10.61
N ALA A 127 -0.15 17.51 -11.03
CA ALA A 127 0.10 18.59 -11.98
C ALA A 127 -0.44 19.88 -11.36
N ASP A 128 0.37 20.93 -11.28
CA ASP A 128 0.01 22.22 -10.70
C ASP A 128 -0.63 22.11 -9.30
N ASN A 129 -0.03 21.29 -8.43
CA ASN A 129 -0.54 20.95 -7.10
C ASN A 129 -1.92 20.25 -7.08
N THR A 130 -2.45 19.86 -8.22
CA THR A 130 -3.69 19.10 -8.32
C THR A 130 -3.36 17.62 -8.44
N LEU A 131 -4.03 16.79 -7.64
CA LEU A 131 -3.94 15.33 -7.75
C LEU A 131 -4.61 14.88 -9.05
N TYR A 132 -3.79 14.48 -10.01
CA TYR A 132 -4.21 14.13 -11.36
C TYR A 132 -4.61 12.68 -11.48
N SER A 133 -3.81 11.80 -10.90
CA SER A 133 -4.02 10.36 -10.96
C SER A 133 -3.44 9.71 -9.71
N PHE A 134 -4.01 8.60 -9.30
CA PHE A 134 -3.43 7.77 -8.26
C PHE A 134 -3.78 6.31 -8.47
N ALA A 135 -2.93 5.44 -7.94
CA ALA A 135 -3.14 4.01 -7.81
C ALA A 135 -2.80 3.60 -6.38
N GLU A 136 -3.47 2.57 -5.87
CA GLU A 136 -3.16 2.01 -4.55
C GLU A 136 -2.95 0.51 -4.69
N THR A 137 -1.88 0.01 -4.08
CA THR A 137 -1.50 -1.40 -4.13
C THR A 137 -1.26 -1.90 -2.72
N MET A 138 -1.89 -3.02 -2.38
CA MET A 138 -1.64 -3.73 -1.14
C MET A 138 -0.25 -4.37 -1.16
N GLY A 139 0.42 -4.37 -0.02
CA GLY A 139 1.68 -5.08 0.14
C GLY A 139 1.52 -6.59 0.07
N ILE A 140 2.57 -7.27 -0.34
CA ILE A 140 2.62 -8.73 -0.32
C ILE A 140 3.06 -9.18 1.07
N PRO A 141 2.24 -9.98 1.78
CA PRO A 141 2.63 -10.57 3.06
C PRO A 141 3.89 -11.42 2.94
N VAL A 142 4.72 -11.45 3.97
CA VAL A 142 5.98 -12.22 3.96
C VAL A 142 5.74 -13.71 3.66
N GLU A 143 4.63 -14.27 4.12
CA GLU A 143 4.26 -15.68 3.91
C GLU A 143 3.80 -15.98 2.48
N LYS A 144 3.67 -14.94 1.63
CA LYS A 144 3.22 -15.02 0.23
C LYS A 144 4.27 -14.56 -0.78
N LEU A 145 5.50 -14.28 -0.31
CA LEU A 145 6.61 -14.05 -1.23
C LEU A 145 6.89 -15.33 -2.04
N SER A 146 7.26 -15.14 -3.31
CA SER A 146 7.53 -16.23 -4.25
C SER A 146 8.75 -15.90 -5.11
N ASP A 147 9.39 -16.91 -5.62
CA ASP A 147 10.43 -16.80 -6.63
C ASP A 147 9.88 -16.63 -8.05
N THR A 148 8.55 -16.78 -8.20
CA THR A 148 7.88 -16.73 -9.51
C THR A 148 6.59 -15.92 -9.41
N TYR A 149 6.43 -14.95 -10.32
CA TYR A 149 5.25 -14.10 -10.45
C TYR A 149 4.75 -14.09 -11.89
N TYR A 150 3.43 -14.10 -12.06
CA TYR A 150 2.77 -14.08 -13.35
C TYR A 150 2.00 -12.78 -13.56
N PHE A 151 2.16 -12.19 -14.74
CA PHE A 151 1.42 -11.00 -15.16
C PHE A 151 0.64 -11.32 -16.44
N PRO A 152 -0.61 -10.87 -16.57
CA PRO A 152 -1.43 -11.22 -17.72
C PRO A 152 -0.98 -10.55 -19.02
N THR A 153 -0.26 -9.44 -18.93
CA THR A 153 0.14 -8.66 -20.09
C THR A 153 1.37 -7.81 -19.83
N TYR A 154 2.11 -7.56 -20.89
CA TYR A 154 3.20 -6.59 -20.97
C TYR A 154 3.11 -5.88 -22.33
N ASN A 155 3.06 -4.56 -22.34
CA ASN A 155 2.95 -3.79 -23.58
C ASN A 155 3.91 -2.60 -23.62
N ASN A 156 4.83 -2.61 -24.57
CA ASN A 156 5.71 -1.48 -24.90
C ASN A 156 5.74 -1.18 -26.41
N THR A 157 4.81 -1.75 -27.17
CA THR A 157 4.77 -1.60 -28.63
C THR A 157 3.55 -0.84 -29.11
N TRP A 158 2.56 -0.66 -28.25
CA TRP A 158 1.32 0.05 -28.55
C TRP A 158 1.18 1.26 -27.63
N GLY A 159 1.57 2.44 -28.12
CA GLY A 159 1.43 3.70 -27.39
C GLY A 159 -0.02 4.13 -27.23
N PRO A 160 -0.36 4.92 -26.19
CA PRO A 160 0.56 5.63 -25.29
C PRO A 160 0.95 4.83 -24.03
N LEU A 161 0.58 3.55 -23.92
CA LEU A 161 0.89 2.72 -22.75
C LEU A 161 2.32 2.19 -22.79
N ASN A 162 2.98 2.22 -21.64
CA ASN A 162 4.32 1.71 -21.43
C ASN A 162 4.34 0.86 -20.18
N SER A 163 4.82 -0.38 -20.30
CA SER A 163 4.93 -1.30 -19.17
C SER A 163 6.33 -1.24 -18.56
N GLN A 164 6.40 -1.09 -17.24
CA GLN A 164 7.63 -1.18 -16.46
C GLN A 164 7.52 -2.33 -15.47
N LEU A 165 8.44 -3.28 -15.54
CA LEU A 165 8.58 -4.31 -14.53
C LEU A 165 9.43 -3.79 -13.37
N ARG A 166 8.96 -3.98 -12.15
CA ARG A 166 9.67 -3.60 -10.92
C ARG A 166 9.86 -4.81 -10.04
N ILE A 167 11.10 -5.06 -9.66
CA ILE A 167 11.52 -6.22 -8.87
C ILE A 167 12.28 -5.68 -7.65
N GLY A 168 11.97 -6.22 -6.48
CA GLY A 168 12.70 -5.97 -5.23
C GLY A 168 13.25 -7.29 -4.69
N ASN A 169 14.49 -7.27 -4.23
CA ASN A 169 15.17 -8.38 -3.56
C ASN A 169 15.65 -7.96 -2.18
#